data_70b8074bb64b7e2ea299664ab7267b6d
#
_entry.id   70b8074bb64b7e2ea299664ab7267b6d
#
_cell.length_a   1.000
_cell.length_b   1.000
_cell.length_c   1.000
_cell.angle_alpha   90.00
_cell.angle_beta   90.00
_cell.angle_gamma   90.00
#
_symmetry.space_group_name_H-M   'P 1'
#
loop_
_entity.id
_entity.type
_entity.pdbx_description
1 polymer ?
#
loop_
_entity_poly.entity_id
_entity_poly.type
_entity_poly.pdbx_seq_one_letter_code
_entity_poly.pdbx_strand_id
1 'polypeptide(L)'
;INVGKGYALDFLTQHIKADYPDGFDGYFVFDADNVLSPDYIERMNAVFSGGYEIVTSYRNSKNYADNWISAGYALWFLRESRYLNGARMRLGTSAAVGGTGFLFSQRILDKTNGWQFYLLTEDIEFSVRHITDGEIIAICEDAVLYDEQPTDFRQSCRQRLRWAKGYI
;
A
#
# COMPACT_ATOMS: atom_id res chain seq x y z
N ILE A 1 17.89 -14.16 -11.09
CA ILE A 1 16.45 -13.92 -11.25
C ILE A 1 16.06 -12.98 -10.13
N ASN A 2 15.64 -11.76 -10.48
CA ASN A 2 15.13 -10.78 -9.53
C ASN A 2 13.77 -11.28 -9.01
N VAL A 3 13.63 -11.44 -7.71
CA VAL A 3 12.41 -11.99 -7.08
C VAL A 3 11.89 -10.99 -6.06
N GLY A 4 10.65 -10.54 -6.24
CA GLY A 4 9.97 -9.63 -5.32
C GLY A 4 8.98 -8.71 -6.05
N LYS A 5 8.03 -8.17 -5.30
CA LYS A 5 7.00 -7.27 -5.83
C LYS A 5 7.62 -5.98 -6.42
N GLY A 6 8.67 -5.45 -5.78
CA GLY A 6 9.35 -4.26 -6.26
C GLY A 6 9.89 -4.40 -7.68
N TYR A 7 10.50 -5.54 -8.02
CA TYR A 7 10.98 -5.79 -9.39
C TYR A 7 9.84 -5.91 -10.41
N ALA A 8 8.70 -6.48 -10.01
CA ALA A 8 7.53 -6.57 -10.89
C ALA A 8 6.92 -5.18 -11.14
N LEU A 9 6.86 -4.34 -10.11
CA LEU A 9 6.39 -2.96 -10.23
C LEU A 9 7.34 -2.11 -11.09
N ASP A 10 8.65 -2.26 -10.93
CA ASP A 10 9.64 -1.57 -11.76
C ASP A 10 9.47 -1.99 -13.24
N PHE A 11 9.43 -3.28 -13.53
CA PHE A 11 9.20 -3.78 -14.88
C PHE A 11 7.91 -3.24 -15.48
N LEU A 12 6.80 -3.25 -14.73
CA LEU A 12 5.51 -2.76 -15.18
C LEU A 12 5.54 -1.25 -15.45
N THR A 13 6.10 -0.46 -14.54
CA THR A 13 6.16 1.00 -14.69
C THR A 13 7.03 1.43 -15.88
N GLN A 14 8.12 0.70 -16.17
CA GLN A 14 8.93 0.95 -17.37
C GLN A 14 8.12 0.70 -18.66
N HIS A 15 7.32 -0.37 -18.71
CA HIS A 15 6.46 -0.67 -19.87
C HIS A 15 5.32 0.36 -20.00
N ILE A 16 4.70 0.76 -18.90
CA ILE A 16 3.69 1.81 -18.92
C ILE A 16 4.27 3.12 -19.48
N LYS A 17 5.47 3.52 -19.04
CA LYS A 17 6.14 4.73 -19.59
C LYS A 17 6.45 4.63 -21.08
N ALA A 18 6.78 3.43 -21.57
CA ALA A 18 7.06 3.21 -22.99
C ALA A 18 5.79 3.22 -23.85
N ASP A 19 4.72 2.57 -23.38
CA ASP A 19 3.48 2.39 -24.12
C ASP A 19 2.57 3.63 -24.02
N TYR A 20 2.67 4.37 -22.91
CA TYR A 20 1.84 5.57 -22.61
C TYR A 20 2.74 6.75 -22.21
N PRO A 21 3.42 7.40 -23.18
CA PRO A 21 4.39 8.46 -22.88
C PRO A 21 3.77 9.71 -22.25
N ASP A 22 2.47 9.94 -22.47
CA ASP A 22 1.73 11.04 -21.82
C ASP A 22 1.41 10.75 -20.35
N GLY A 23 1.61 9.50 -19.88
CA GLY A 23 1.36 9.09 -18.52
C GLY A 23 -0.11 9.08 -18.11
N PHE A 24 -0.34 9.01 -16.81
CA PHE A 24 -1.65 9.04 -16.16
C PHE A 24 -1.59 9.99 -14.95
N ASP A 25 -2.73 10.48 -14.47
CA ASP A 25 -2.76 11.31 -13.25
C ASP A 25 -2.22 10.56 -12.03
N GLY A 26 -2.47 9.25 -11.94
CA GLY A 26 -2.01 8.42 -10.85
C GLY A 26 -2.12 6.92 -11.11
N TYR A 27 -1.49 6.15 -10.24
CA TYR A 27 -1.35 4.69 -10.34
C TYR A 27 -1.81 4.02 -9.07
N PHE A 28 -2.74 3.09 -9.19
CA PHE A 28 -3.14 2.22 -8.08
C PHE A 28 -2.29 0.95 -8.04
N VAL A 29 -1.93 0.53 -6.83
CA VAL A 29 -1.26 -0.75 -6.59
C VAL A 29 -2.14 -1.64 -5.75
N PHE A 30 -2.50 -2.81 -6.31
CA PHE A 30 -3.29 -3.84 -5.65
C PHE A 30 -2.60 -5.19 -5.72
N ASP A 31 -2.80 -6.01 -4.70
CA ASP A 31 -2.50 -7.42 -4.77
C ASP A 31 -3.65 -8.14 -5.52
N ALA A 32 -3.32 -9.25 -6.20
CA ALA A 32 -4.27 -9.93 -7.09
C ALA A 32 -5.50 -10.53 -6.39
N ASP A 33 -5.42 -10.70 -5.08
CA ASP A 33 -6.49 -11.24 -4.23
C ASP A 33 -7.36 -10.17 -3.57
N ASN A 34 -7.10 -8.88 -3.82
CA ASN A 34 -7.85 -7.81 -3.19
C ASN A 34 -9.27 -7.67 -3.74
N VAL A 35 -10.22 -7.39 -2.86
CA VAL A 35 -11.59 -7.01 -3.17
C VAL A 35 -11.84 -5.61 -2.64
N LEU A 36 -12.40 -4.74 -3.47
CA LEU A 36 -12.62 -3.33 -3.15
C LEU A 36 -14.09 -3.08 -2.78
N SER A 37 -14.35 -2.11 -1.88
CA SER A 37 -15.69 -1.57 -1.72
C SER A 37 -16.19 -0.93 -3.03
N PRO A 38 -17.48 -0.93 -3.33
CA PRO A 38 -18.00 -0.43 -4.62
C PRO A 38 -17.62 1.01 -4.93
N ASP A 39 -17.45 1.83 -3.92
CA ASP A 39 -17.11 3.26 -3.99
C ASP A 39 -15.62 3.55 -3.76
N TYR A 40 -14.79 2.51 -3.70
CA TYR A 40 -13.36 2.63 -3.36
C TYR A 40 -12.61 3.64 -4.22
N ILE A 41 -12.73 3.52 -5.55
CA ILE A 41 -12.01 4.40 -6.49
C ILE A 41 -12.47 5.85 -6.36
N GLU A 42 -13.78 6.07 -6.23
CA GLU A 42 -14.36 7.40 -6.05
C GLU A 42 -13.81 8.07 -4.79
N ARG A 43 -13.80 7.36 -3.66
CA ARG A 43 -13.31 7.86 -2.38
C ARG A 43 -11.82 8.16 -2.40
N MET A 44 -11.02 7.26 -2.97
CA MET A 44 -9.58 7.47 -3.13
C MET A 44 -9.30 8.68 -4.02
N ASN A 45 -10.01 8.80 -5.14
CA ASN A 45 -9.88 9.92 -6.06
C ASN A 45 -10.27 11.26 -5.42
N ALA A 46 -11.27 11.29 -4.55
CA ALA A 46 -11.65 12.50 -3.83
C ALA A 46 -10.51 13.01 -2.92
N VAL A 47 -9.81 12.11 -2.22
CA VAL A 47 -8.65 12.48 -1.39
C VAL A 47 -7.48 12.91 -2.26
N PHE A 48 -7.20 12.19 -3.34
CA PHE A 48 -6.14 12.48 -4.29
C PHE A 48 -6.34 13.87 -4.94
N SER A 49 -7.55 14.16 -5.42
CA SER A 49 -7.91 15.46 -5.98
C SER A 49 -7.88 16.61 -4.94
N GLY A 50 -7.89 16.28 -3.66
CA GLY A 50 -7.67 17.22 -2.56
C GLY A 50 -6.22 17.69 -2.40
N GLY A 51 -5.30 17.23 -3.27
CA GLY A 51 -3.91 17.69 -3.33
C GLY A 51 -2.89 16.76 -2.68
N TYR A 52 -3.27 15.55 -2.31
CA TYR A 52 -2.33 14.54 -1.82
C TYR A 52 -1.78 13.70 -2.97
N GLU A 53 -0.47 13.64 -3.08
CA GLU A 53 0.22 12.91 -4.16
C GLU A 53 0.36 11.39 -3.89
N ILE A 54 0.20 10.98 -2.63
CA ILE A 54 0.21 9.58 -2.21
C ILE A 54 -0.95 9.37 -1.23
N VAL A 55 -1.79 8.38 -1.52
CA VAL A 55 -2.96 8.06 -0.70
C VAL A 55 -2.98 6.56 -0.43
N THR A 56 -3.07 6.15 0.82
CA THR A 56 -3.34 4.77 1.22
C THR A 56 -4.79 4.60 1.67
N SER A 57 -5.26 3.36 1.74
CA SER A 57 -6.65 3.04 2.06
C SER A 57 -6.79 2.27 3.37
N TYR A 58 -8.03 2.06 3.79
CA TYR A 58 -8.35 1.19 4.92
C TYR A 58 -8.27 -0.28 4.48
N ARG A 59 -7.31 -1.02 5.05
CA ARG A 59 -7.14 -2.45 4.81
C ARG A 59 -7.93 -3.26 5.82
N ASN A 60 -8.87 -4.07 5.33
CA ASN A 60 -9.70 -4.97 6.10
C ASN A 60 -9.40 -6.44 5.68
N SER A 61 -10.01 -7.42 6.33
CA SER A 61 -9.83 -8.84 6.03
C SER A 61 -11.13 -9.45 5.48
N LYS A 62 -11.00 -10.28 4.43
CA LYS A 62 -12.11 -11.08 3.89
C LYS A 62 -12.50 -12.23 4.83
N ASN A 63 -11.54 -12.79 5.52
CA ASN A 63 -11.64 -14.06 6.23
C ASN A 63 -11.28 -13.95 7.73
N TYR A 64 -11.59 -12.84 8.37
CA TYR A 64 -11.28 -12.63 9.79
C TYR A 64 -11.92 -13.68 10.71
N ALA A 65 -13.04 -14.26 10.30
CA ALA A 65 -13.80 -15.21 11.11
C ALA A 65 -13.37 -16.69 10.95
N ASP A 66 -12.41 -16.99 10.06
CA ASP A 66 -12.00 -18.36 9.78
C ASP A 66 -11.32 -19.02 10.99
N ASN A 67 -10.40 -18.30 11.63
CA ASN A 67 -9.76 -18.76 12.86
C ASN A 67 -9.02 -17.61 13.59
N TRP A 68 -8.39 -17.94 14.72
CA TRP A 68 -7.69 -16.96 15.55
C TRP A 68 -6.46 -16.31 14.85
N ILE A 69 -5.86 -16.97 13.86
CA ILE A 69 -4.73 -16.42 13.10
C ILE A 69 -5.21 -15.30 12.18
N SER A 70 -6.22 -15.59 11.35
CA SER A 70 -6.81 -14.59 10.45
C SER A 70 -7.44 -13.43 11.22
N ALA A 71 -8.11 -13.72 12.36
CA ALA A 71 -8.62 -12.70 13.27
C ALA A 71 -7.50 -11.79 13.82
N GLY A 72 -6.36 -12.38 14.21
CA GLY A 72 -5.20 -11.64 14.68
C GLY A 72 -4.64 -10.68 13.62
N TYR A 73 -4.57 -11.11 12.35
CA TYR A 73 -4.19 -10.23 11.22
C TYR A 73 -5.22 -9.13 10.98
N ALA A 74 -6.51 -9.44 11.02
CA ALA A 74 -7.57 -8.45 10.86
C ALA A 74 -7.47 -7.34 11.91
N LEU A 75 -7.24 -7.70 13.19
CA LEU A 75 -7.02 -6.74 14.27
C LEU A 75 -5.75 -5.91 14.06
N TRP A 76 -4.69 -6.53 13.54
CA TRP A 76 -3.45 -5.81 13.22
C TRP A 76 -3.69 -4.73 12.16
N PHE A 77 -4.32 -5.06 11.03
CA PHE A 77 -4.58 -4.11 9.95
C PHE A 77 -5.62 -3.06 10.33
N LEU A 78 -6.63 -3.41 11.13
CA LEU A 78 -7.55 -2.45 11.74
C LEU A 78 -6.78 -1.41 12.58
N ARG A 79 -5.88 -1.88 13.46
CA ARG A 79 -5.04 -1.00 14.27
C ARG A 79 -4.17 -0.10 13.39
N GLU A 80 -3.52 -0.66 12.37
CA GLU A 80 -2.64 0.09 11.47
C GLU A 80 -3.40 1.17 10.70
N SER A 81 -4.51 0.81 10.06
CA SER A 81 -5.28 1.74 9.24
C SER A 81 -5.95 2.81 10.09
N ARG A 82 -6.77 2.41 11.06
CA ARG A 82 -7.63 3.35 11.79
C ARG A 82 -6.92 4.06 12.94
N TYR A 83 -6.14 3.32 13.73
CA TYR A 83 -5.56 3.89 14.96
C TYR A 83 -4.16 4.46 14.77
N LEU A 84 -3.37 3.96 13.84
CA LEU A 84 -2.06 4.53 13.55
C LEU A 84 -2.13 5.57 12.42
N ASN A 85 -2.50 5.17 11.22
CA ASN A 85 -2.50 6.06 10.07
C ASN A 85 -3.56 7.17 10.21
N GLY A 86 -4.78 6.83 10.66
CA GLY A 86 -5.81 7.82 10.93
C GLY A 86 -5.41 8.82 12.04
N ALA A 87 -4.76 8.34 13.11
CA ALA A 87 -4.26 9.24 14.15
C ALA A 87 -3.14 10.15 13.65
N ARG A 88 -2.20 9.63 12.86
CA ARG A 88 -1.11 10.42 12.25
C ARG A 88 -1.67 11.57 11.41
N MET A 89 -2.66 11.28 10.56
CA MET A 89 -3.31 12.31 9.74
C MET A 89 -3.98 13.40 10.60
N ARG A 90 -4.70 13.03 11.67
CA ARG A 90 -5.32 14.00 12.58
C ARG A 90 -4.30 14.86 13.32
N LEU A 91 -3.08 14.35 13.53
CA LEU A 91 -1.98 15.08 14.14
C LEU A 91 -1.15 15.89 13.12
N GLY A 92 -1.56 15.92 11.85
CA GLY A 92 -0.85 16.63 10.79
C GLY A 92 0.48 15.98 10.38
N THR A 93 0.63 14.67 10.64
CA THR A 93 1.80 13.88 10.21
C THR A 93 1.43 12.93 9.08
N SER A 94 2.41 12.23 8.51
CA SER A 94 2.21 11.33 7.39
C SER A 94 1.74 9.95 7.84
N ALA A 95 0.78 9.36 7.12
CA ALA A 95 0.51 7.93 7.16
C ALA A 95 1.66 7.13 6.52
N ALA A 96 1.51 5.81 6.44
CA ALA A 96 2.43 4.92 5.74
C ALA A 96 1.64 3.95 4.85
N VAL A 97 2.23 3.51 3.75
CA VAL A 97 1.64 2.52 2.84
C VAL A 97 1.78 1.12 3.44
N GLY A 98 0.77 0.29 3.29
CA GLY A 98 0.71 -1.07 3.83
C GLY A 98 0.82 -2.18 2.77
N GLY A 99 1.60 -1.97 1.71
CA GLY A 99 1.90 -2.96 0.68
C GLY A 99 0.87 -3.07 -0.44
N THR A 100 -0.38 -2.74 -0.19
CA THR A 100 -1.47 -2.81 -1.17
C THR A 100 -2.52 -1.74 -0.91
N GLY A 101 -3.38 -1.47 -1.90
CA GLY A 101 -4.47 -0.51 -1.75
C GLY A 101 -3.97 0.93 -1.61
N PHE A 102 -3.01 1.33 -2.39
CA PHE A 102 -2.53 2.71 -2.40
C PHE A 102 -2.48 3.29 -3.83
N LEU A 103 -2.55 4.59 -3.88
CA LEU A 103 -2.50 5.43 -5.07
C LEU A 103 -1.32 6.38 -4.96
N PHE A 104 -0.59 6.57 -6.03
CA PHE A 104 0.43 7.63 -6.14
C PHE A 104 0.38 8.30 -7.50
N SER A 105 0.78 9.57 -7.57
CA SER A 105 0.72 10.38 -8.79
C SER A 105 1.85 10.10 -9.76
N GLN A 106 1.66 10.55 -11.01
CA GLN A 106 2.73 10.60 -12.01
C GLN A 106 3.95 11.37 -11.50
N ARG A 107 3.74 12.49 -10.80
CA ARG A 107 4.83 13.29 -10.22
C ARG A 107 5.71 12.48 -9.26
N ILE A 108 5.11 11.63 -8.44
CA ILE A 108 5.84 10.73 -7.52
C ILE A 108 6.66 9.70 -8.31
N LEU A 109 6.08 9.12 -9.36
CA LEU A 109 6.78 8.17 -10.23
C LEU A 109 7.96 8.82 -10.96
N ASP A 110 7.80 10.04 -11.41
CA ASP A 110 8.85 10.79 -12.12
C ASP A 110 9.97 11.25 -11.18
N LYS A 111 9.64 11.64 -9.95
CA LYS A 111 10.61 12.03 -8.93
C LYS A 111 11.64 10.94 -8.64
N THR A 112 11.24 9.68 -8.71
CA THR A 112 12.10 8.51 -8.53
C THR A 112 12.57 7.90 -9.85
N ASN A 113 12.23 8.50 -10.99
CA ASN A 113 12.50 7.96 -12.33
C ASN A 113 11.98 6.53 -12.53
N GLY A 114 10.78 6.24 -12.07
CA GLY A 114 10.15 4.92 -12.07
C GLY A 114 10.13 4.30 -10.67
N TRP A 115 9.71 3.04 -10.58
CA TRP A 115 9.69 2.32 -9.31
C TRP A 115 11.10 1.83 -8.95
N GLN A 116 11.67 2.28 -7.82
CA GLN A 116 13.04 1.96 -7.40
C GLN A 116 13.11 1.37 -5.98
N PHE A 117 12.09 0.65 -5.56
CA PHE A 117 11.99 0.07 -4.22
C PHE A 117 12.01 -1.45 -4.31
N TYR A 118 13.11 -2.08 -3.85
CA TYR A 118 13.40 -3.50 -4.09
C TYR A 118 13.57 -4.33 -2.84
N LEU A 119 13.44 -3.72 -1.65
CA LEU A 119 13.51 -4.46 -0.40
C LEU A 119 12.34 -5.45 -0.28
N LEU A 120 12.46 -6.41 0.64
CA LEU A 120 11.38 -7.36 0.93
C LEU A 120 10.11 -6.67 1.50
N THR A 121 10.28 -5.45 1.98
CA THR A 121 9.25 -4.52 2.47
C THR A 121 9.34 -3.25 1.63
N GLU A 122 9.08 -3.38 0.33
CA GLU A 122 9.14 -2.29 -0.65
C GLU A 122 8.20 -1.13 -0.31
N ASP A 123 7.10 -1.44 0.37
CA ASP A 123 6.10 -0.49 0.85
C ASP A 123 6.63 0.44 1.94
N ILE A 124 7.44 -0.13 2.84
CA ILE A 124 8.10 0.65 3.89
C ILE A 124 9.22 1.50 3.30
N GLU A 125 10.03 0.93 2.42
CA GLU A 125 11.06 1.65 1.68
C GLU A 125 10.46 2.84 0.93
N PHE A 126 9.36 2.62 0.19
CA PHE A 126 8.58 3.66 -0.49
C PHE A 126 8.11 4.73 0.49
N SER A 127 7.48 4.33 1.60
CA SER A 127 6.94 5.26 2.59
C SER A 127 8.04 6.12 3.23
N VAL A 128 9.10 5.49 3.70
CA VAL A 128 10.23 6.19 4.35
C VAL A 128 10.87 7.18 3.38
N ARG A 129 11.14 6.75 2.14
CA ARG A 129 11.74 7.62 1.13
C ARG A 129 10.91 8.87 0.89
N HIS A 130 9.63 8.71 0.59
CA HIS A 130 8.78 9.86 0.27
C HIS A 130 8.51 10.76 1.48
N ILE A 131 8.35 10.21 2.68
CA ILE A 131 8.21 11.02 3.90
C ILE A 131 9.48 11.81 4.19
N THR A 132 10.67 11.22 4.03
CA THR A 132 11.94 11.93 4.22
C THR A 132 12.19 13.01 3.16
N ASP A 133 11.62 12.83 1.98
CA ASP A 133 11.62 13.83 0.91
C ASP A 133 10.56 14.94 1.08
N GLY A 134 9.82 14.92 2.21
CA GLY A 134 8.83 15.94 2.57
C GLY A 134 7.42 15.70 2.02
N GLU A 135 7.16 14.54 1.41
CA GLU A 135 5.81 14.17 0.96
C GLU A 135 4.93 13.73 2.14
N ILE A 136 3.64 14.00 2.01
CA ILE A 136 2.64 13.53 2.98
C ILE A 136 1.85 12.39 2.32
N ILE A 137 1.86 11.23 2.96
CA ILE A 137 1.00 10.10 2.60
C ILE A 137 -0.32 10.26 3.34
N ALA A 138 -1.42 10.48 2.61
CA ALA A 138 -2.75 10.56 3.20
C ALA A 138 -3.35 9.16 3.39
N ILE A 139 -4.32 9.04 4.32
CA ILE A 139 -5.18 7.86 4.40
C ILE A 139 -6.61 8.22 4.05
N CYS A 140 -7.23 7.42 3.19
CA CYS A 140 -8.66 7.43 2.94
C CYS A 140 -9.31 6.32 3.81
N GLU A 141 -9.81 6.68 4.98
CA GLU A 141 -10.43 5.71 5.92
C GLU A 141 -11.73 5.11 5.38
N ASP A 142 -12.38 5.78 4.44
CA ASP A 142 -13.67 5.35 3.86
C ASP A 142 -13.51 4.46 2.61
N ALA A 143 -12.33 4.43 2.01
CA ALA A 143 -12.02 3.49 0.93
C ALA A 143 -11.55 2.16 1.52
N VAL A 144 -12.43 1.15 1.51
CA VAL A 144 -12.16 -0.15 2.16
C VAL A 144 -11.69 -1.18 1.15
N LEU A 145 -10.54 -1.74 1.42
CA LEU A 145 -9.97 -2.88 0.69
C LEU A 145 -10.05 -4.11 1.57
N TYR A 146 -10.48 -5.22 1.00
CA TYR A 146 -10.54 -6.52 1.67
C TYR A 146 -9.46 -7.45 1.12
N ASP A 147 -8.62 -7.93 2.01
CA ASP A 147 -7.46 -8.76 1.74
C ASP A 147 -7.61 -10.14 2.42
N GLU A 148 -6.97 -11.17 1.88
CA GLU A 148 -7.02 -12.50 2.43
C GLU A 148 -5.85 -12.74 3.39
N GLN A 149 -6.17 -13.25 4.58
CA GLN A 149 -5.17 -13.47 5.62
C GLN A 149 -4.83 -14.95 5.78
N PRO A 150 -3.59 -15.28 6.16
CA PRO A 150 -3.20 -16.66 6.46
C PRO A 150 -4.12 -17.29 7.52
N THR A 151 -4.50 -18.55 7.29
CA THR A 151 -5.23 -19.38 8.24
C THR A 151 -4.37 -20.49 8.84
N ASP A 152 -3.21 -20.75 8.25
CA ASP A 152 -2.24 -21.74 8.72
C ASP A 152 -1.09 -21.09 9.50
N PHE A 153 -0.74 -21.68 10.65
CA PHE A 153 0.30 -21.14 11.53
C PHE A 153 1.69 -21.08 10.87
N ARG A 154 2.05 -22.12 10.11
CA ARG A 154 3.36 -22.16 9.43
C ARG A 154 3.44 -21.11 8.31
N GLN A 155 2.32 -20.90 7.59
CA GLN A 155 2.22 -19.84 6.59
C GLN A 155 2.39 -18.47 7.25
N SER A 156 1.69 -18.24 8.36
CA SER A 156 1.81 -17.00 9.16
C SER A 156 3.24 -16.75 9.62
N CYS A 157 3.92 -17.77 10.17
CA CYS A 157 5.32 -17.65 10.59
C CYS A 157 6.25 -17.29 9.44
N ARG A 158 6.10 -17.94 8.28
CA ARG A 158 6.91 -17.64 7.09
C ARG A 158 6.71 -16.21 6.60
N GLN A 159 5.46 -15.74 6.57
CA GLN A 159 5.14 -14.38 6.17
C GLN A 159 5.75 -13.35 7.13
N ARG A 160 5.56 -13.52 8.43
CA ARG A 160 6.13 -12.63 9.46
C ARG A 160 7.65 -12.63 9.46
N LEU A 161 8.28 -13.80 9.23
CA LEU A 161 9.72 -13.89 9.07
C LEU A 161 10.22 -13.11 7.85
N ARG A 162 9.49 -13.17 6.74
CA ARG A 162 9.79 -12.36 5.54
C ARG A 162 9.72 -10.87 5.86
N TRP A 163 8.69 -10.42 6.54
CA TRP A 163 8.56 -9.03 6.96
C TRP A 163 9.71 -8.60 7.89
N ALA A 164 9.98 -9.41 8.92
CA ALA A 164 11.08 -9.11 9.84
C ALA A 164 12.43 -8.98 9.14
N LYS A 165 12.70 -9.81 8.12
CA LYS A 165 13.92 -9.71 7.29
C LYS A 165 13.96 -8.44 6.42
N GLY A 166 12.82 -7.89 6.07
CA GLY A 166 12.74 -6.66 5.30
C GLY A 166 13.04 -5.39 6.13
N TYR A 167 13.00 -5.51 7.47
CA TYR A 167 13.32 -4.40 8.40
C TYR A 167 14.80 -4.33 8.79
N ILE A 168 15.60 -5.33 8.48
CA ILE A 168 17.03 -5.43 8.82
C ILE A 168 17.88 -5.08 7.60
#